data_c850c74325736a18328196d2073beec6
#
_entry.id   c850c74325736a18328196d2073beec6
#
_cell.length_a   1.000
_cell.length_b   1.000
_cell.length_c   1.000
_cell.angle_alpha   90.00
_cell.angle_beta   90.00
_cell.angle_gamma   90.00
#
_symmetry.space_group_name_H-M   'P 1'
#
loop_
_entity.id
_entity.type
_entity.pdbx_description
1 polymer ?
#
loop_
_entity_poly.entity_id
_entity_poly.type
_entity_poly.pdbx_seq_one_letter_code
_entity_poly.pdbx_strand_id
1 'polypeptide(L)'
;MFTLTPEDQLISDNITANKGKLPWPVEQGIVIQRFGKQPHPVVKTAMIQSNGVTIATPESSEARAVFEGKVMSIIGFKGSNPTVLIQHGNYITTYSNLGEVYVIKGQKVKAKEKIGKIFTNPETGKTELKFSVFKNSSPTNPKGWIFRM
;
A
#
# COMPACT_ATOMS: atom_id res chain seq x y z
N MET A 1 -2.09 -8.79 -17.49
CA MET A 1 -3.11 -9.62 -16.82
C MET A 1 -2.46 -10.85 -16.19
N PHE A 2 -2.89 -11.23 -14.99
CA PHE A 2 -2.35 -12.41 -14.33
C PHE A 2 -3.12 -13.66 -14.73
N THR A 3 -2.39 -14.79 -14.83
CA THR A 3 -3.01 -16.10 -14.91
C THR A 3 -3.35 -16.53 -13.50
N LEU A 4 -4.65 -16.68 -13.21
CA LEU A 4 -5.12 -16.97 -11.85
C LEU A 4 -5.34 -18.46 -11.65
N THR A 5 -4.82 -18.99 -10.53
CA THR A 5 -5.18 -20.31 -10.04
C THR A 5 -6.60 -20.23 -9.44
N PRO A 6 -7.27 -21.38 -9.19
CA PRO A 6 -8.56 -21.34 -8.48
C PRO A 6 -8.49 -20.64 -7.13
N GLU A 7 -7.39 -20.80 -6.38
CA GLU A 7 -7.16 -20.11 -5.10
C GLU A 7 -7.05 -18.60 -5.32
N ASP A 8 -6.29 -18.16 -6.34
CA ASP A 8 -6.14 -16.75 -6.67
C ASP A 8 -7.47 -16.14 -7.09
N GLN A 9 -8.30 -16.88 -7.85
CA GLN A 9 -9.61 -16.39 -8.26
C GLN A 9 -10.52 -16.19 -7.04
N LEU A 10 -10.48 -17.09 -6.08
CA LEU A 10 -11.25 -16.97 -4.84
C LEU A 10 -10.84 -15.73 -4.05
N ILE A 11 -9.55 -15.49 -3.92
CA ILE A 11 -9.02 -14.30 -3.22
C ILE A 11 -9.45 -13.03 -3.96
N SER A 12 -9.36 -13.03 -5.29
CA SER A 12 -9.78 -11.90 -6.12
C SER A 12 -11.26 -11.59 -5.95
N ASP A 13 -12.11 -12.61 -5.93
CA ASP A 13 -13.55 -12.46 -5.71
C ASP A 13 -13.84 -11.93 -4.30
N ASN A 14 -13.13 -12.42 -3.30
CA ASN A 14 -13.31 -12.01 -1.91
C ASN A 14 -12.89 -10.56 -1.68
N ILE A 15 -11.78 -10.11 -2.26
CA ILE A 15 -11.36 -8.72 -2.10
C ILE A 15 -12.36 -7.78 -2.79
N THR A 16 -12.87 -8.17 -3.97
CA THR A 16 -13.88 -7.39 -4.67
C THR A 16 -15.16 -7.27 -3.84
N ALA A 17 -15.58 -8.35 -3.19
CA ALA A 17 -16.77 -8.37 -2.33
C ALA A 17 -16.59 -7.48 -1.08
N ASN A 18 -15.35 -7.18 -0.70
CA ASN A 18 -15.03 -6.35 0.46
C ASN A 18 -14.58 -4.94 0.08
N LYS A 19 -14.80 -4.53 -1.15
CA LYS A 19 -14.45 -3.18 -1.62
C LYS A 19 -15.11 -2.11 -0.74
N GLY A 20 -14.31 -1.17 -0.26
CA GLY A 20 -14.75 -0.13 0.65
C GLY A 20 -14.81 -0.54 2.12
N LYS A 21 -14.47 -1.80 2.43
CA LYS A 21 -14.51 -2.34 3.79
C LYS A 21 -13.14 -2.83 4.27
N LEU A 22 -12.09 -2.67 3.46
CA LEU A 22 -10.76 -3.14 3.83
C LEU A 22 -10.19 -2.31 4.98
N PRO A 23 -9.44 -2.96 5.91
CA PRO A 23 -8.78 -2.20 6.97
C PRO A 23 -7.71 -1.27 6.41
N TRP A 24 -7.41 -0.22 7.15
CA TRP A 24 -6.30 0.67 6.80
C TRP A 24 -4.97 -0.10 6.84
N PRO A 25 -4.01 0.29 5.98
CA PRO A 25 -2.68 -0.33 6.00
C PRO A 25 -1.84 0.05 7.22
N VAL A 26 -2.38 0.88 8.11
CA VAL A 26 -1.79 1.28 9.39
C VAL A 26 -2.89 1.37 10.44
N GLU A 27 -2.53 1.24 11.73
CA GLU A 27 -3.51 1.37 12.81
C GLU A 27 -3.98 2.80 12.99
N GLN A 28 -3.08 3.77 12.84
CA GLN A 28 -3.37 5.19 12.98
C GLN A 28 -2.68 5.96 11.87
N GLY A 29 -3.40 6.89 11.27
CA GLY A 29 -2.82 7.75 10.25
C GLY A 29 -3.84 8.65 9.61
N ILE A 30 -3.34 9.64 8.88
CA ILE A 30 -4.17 10.55 8.08
C ILE A 30 -3.60 10.63 6.68
N VAL A 31 -4.49 10.72 5.69
CA VAL A 31 -4.10 10.87 4.30
C VAL A 31 -3.65 12.32 4.08
N ILE A 32 -2.38 12.49 3.69
CA ILE A 32 -1.82 13.82 3.41
C ILE A 32 -1.61 14.08 1.92
N GLN A 33 -1.66 13.04 1.09
CA GLN A 33 -1.62 13.17 -0.36
C GLN A 33 -2.60 12.15 -0.95
N ARG A 34 -3.49 12.63 -1.83
CA ARG A 34 -4.53 11.81 -2.42
C ARG A 34 -4.12 11.25 -3.78
N PHE A 35 -4.88 10.27 -4.24
CA PHE A 35 -4.72 9.69 -5.57
C PHE A 35 -5.12 10.70 -6.66
N GLY A 36 -4.38 10.66 -7.78
CA GLY A 36 -4.73 11.42 -8.98
C GLY A 36 -3.96 12.71 -9.15
N LYS A 37 -4.42 13.52 -10.09
CA LYS A 37 -3.84 14.84 -10.36
C LYS A 37 -4.26 15.84 -9.29
N GLN A 38 -3.32 16.61 -8.82
CA GLN A 38 -3.55 17.60 -7.78
C GLN A 38 -2.47 18.68 -7.85
N PRO A 39 -2.76 19.91 -7.35
CA PRO A 39 -1.75 20.95 -7.27
C PRO A 39 -0.59 20.53 -6.37
N HIS A 40 0.62 20.91 -6.73
CA HIS A 40 1.78 20.72 -5.89
C HIS A 40 1.58 21.51 -4.58
N PRO A 41 1.89 20.94 -3.40
CA PRO A 41 1.62 21.62 -2.13
C PRO A 41 2.42 22.91 -1.92
N VAL A 42 3.58 23.05 -2.56
CA VAL A 42 4.43 24.23 -2.44
C VAL A 42 4.33 25.11 -3.70
N VAL A 43 4.49 24.52 -4.88
CA VAL A 43 4.40 25.24 -6.16
C VAL A 43 3.01 25.04 -6.73
N LYS A 44 2.05 25.85 -6.32
CA LYS A 44 0.62 25.67 -6.61
C LYS A 44 0.26 25.74 -8.10
N THR A 45 1.11 26.33 -8.93
CA THR A 45 0.93 26.36 -10.38
C THR A 45 1.37 25.07 -11.07
N ALA A 46 2.11 24.20 -10.38
CA ALA A 46 2.51 22.90 -10.87
C ALA A 46 1.48 21.84 -10.46
N MET A 47 1.30 20.84 -11.32
CA MET A 47 0.43 19.70 -11.04
C MET A 47 1.28 18.46 -10.77
N ILE A 48 0.85 17.64 -9.81
CA ILE A 48 1.46 16.34 -9.57
C ILE A 48 0.44 15.25 -9.84
N GLN A 49 0.94 14.07 -10.19
CA GLN A 49 0.13 12.87 -10.39
C GLN A 49 0.55 11.82 -9.38
N SER A 50 -0.39 11.35 -8.56
CA SER A 50 -0.13 10.27 -7.61
C SER A 50 -0.89 9.01 -8.00
N ASN A 51 -0.21 7.86 -8.01
CA ASN A 51 -0.81 6.56 -8.29
C ASN A 51 -1.33 5.88 -7.02
N GLY A 52 -1.24 6.53 -5.89
CA GLY A 52 -1.71 6.02 -4.61
C GLY A 52 -1.94 7.16 -3.63
N VAL A 53 -1.91 6.83 -2.35
CA VAL A 53 -2.06 7.81 -1.27
C VAL A 53 -0.81 7.81 -0.40
N THR A 54 -0.53 8.94 0.24
CA THR A 54 0.48 9.04 1.28
C THR A 54 -0.22 9.24 2.62
N ILE A 55 0.14 8.41 3.59
CA ILE A 55 -0.48 8.40 4.91
C ILE A 55 0.58 8.79 5.95
N ALA A 56 0.35 9.88 6.66
CA ALA A 56 1.19 10.26 7.79
C ALA A 56 0.79 9.45 9.01
N THR A 57 1.77 8.86 9.69
CA THR A 57 1.56 7.98 10.84
C THR A 57 2.45 8.42 12.00
N PRO A 58 2.15 7.98 13.24
CA PRO A 58 3.08 8.17 14.35
C PRO A 58 4.41 7.46 14.10
N GLU A 59 5.47 7.96 14.70
CA GLU A 59 6.78 7.31 14.69
C GLU A 59 6.67 5.88 15.21
N SER A 60 7.44 4.97 14.62
CA SER A 60 7.45 3.53 14.92
C SER A 60 6.18 2.78 14.49
N SER A 61 5.34 3.39 13.66
CA SER A 61 4.18 2.70 13.09
C SER A 61 4.60 1.58 12.15
N GLU A 62 3.77 0.55 12.09
CA GLU A 62 4.00 -0.61 11.24
C GLU A 62 2.94 -0.68 10.16
N ALA A 63 3.36 -1.03 8.95
CA ALA A 63 2.45 -1.30 7.85
C ALA A 63 1.87 -2.70 8.01
N ARG A 64 0.60 -2.86 7.65
CA ARG A 64 -0.09 -4.15 7.71
C ARG A 64 -0.83 -4.41 6.41
N ALA A 65 -0.97 -5.70 6.06
CA ALA A 65 -1.70 -6.11 4.87
C ALA A 65 -3.17 -5.72 5.00
N VAL A 66 -3.74 -5.15 3.96
CA VAL A 66 -5.16 -4.74 3.97
C VAL A 66 -6.10 -5.89 3.69
N PHE A 67 -5.58 -7.02 3.16
CA PHE A 67 -6.37 -8.22 2.89
C PHE A 67 -5.44 -9.42 2.79
N GLU A 68 -6.01 -10.62 2.83
CA GLU A 68 -5.24 -11.85 2.61
C GLU A 68 -4.66 -11.90 1.20
N GLY A 69 -3.46 -12.41 1.09
CA GLY A 69 -2.77 -12.52 -0.19
C GLY A 69 -1.41 -13.15 -0.03
N LYS A 70 -0.59 -12.94 -1.04
CA LYS A 70 0.76 -13.50 -1.09
C LYS A 70 1.74 -12.39 -1.45
N VAL A 71 2.86 -12.36 -0.75
CA VAL A 71 3.94 -11.41 -1.07
C VAL A 71 4.47 -11.72 -2.46
N MET A 72 4.15 -10.85 -3.42
CA MET A 72 4.53 -11.02 -4.81
C MET A 72 5.99 -10.65 -5.03
N SER A 73 6.43 -9.57 -4.42
CA SER A 73 7.78 -9.07 -4.59
C SER A 73 8.14 -8.10 -3.46
N ILE A 74 9.43 -7.97 -3.22
CA ILE A 74 9.98 -6.95 -2.34
C ILE A 74 11.02 -6.21 -3.19
N ILE A 75 10.76 -4.93 -3.46
CA ILE A 75 11.60 -4.10 -4.32
C ILE A 75 12.42 -3.17 -3.44
N GLY A 76 13.74 -3.23 -3.59
CA GLY A 76 14.63 -2.34 -2.88
C GLY A 76 15.87 -2.06 -3.71
N PHE A 77 16.30 -0.81 -3.71
CA PHE A 77 17.52 -0.37 -4.36
C PHE A 77 18.44 0.22 -3.31
N LYS A 78 19.73 0.14 -3.55
CA LYS A 78 20.72 0.75 -2.66
C LYS A 78 20.41 2.24 -2.51
N GLY A 79 20.27 2.71 -1.26
CA GLY A 79 19.97 4.10 -0.98
C GLY A 79 18.50 4.48 -1.00
N SER A 80 17.59 3.53 -1.25
CA SER A 80 16.15 3.77 -1.18
C SER A 80 15.47 2.80 -0.23
N ASN A 81 14.30 3.20 0.26
CA ASN A 81 13.52 2.37 1.17
C ASN A 81 12.76 1.30 0.39
N PRO A 82 12.68 0.06 0.91
CA PRO A 82 12.01 -1.03 0.22
C PRO A 82 10.50 -0.84 0.10
N THR A 83 9.93 -1.50 -0.91
CA THR A 83 8.51 -1.58 -1.17
C THR A 83 8.08 -3.04 -1.17
N VAL A 84 7.01 -3.37 -0.46
CA VAL A 84 6.40 -4.70 -0.47
C VAL A 84 5.18 -4.67 -1.39
N LEU A 85 5.08 -5.64 -2.29
CA LEU A 85 3.93 -5.84 -3.16
C LEU A 85 3.22 -7.12 -2.73
N ILE A 86 1.92 -7.00 -2.45
CA ILE A 86 1.08 -8.15 -2.09
C ILE A 86 0.06 -8.38 -3.19
N GLN A 87 -0.02 -9.61 -3.67
CA GLN A 87 -0.97 -10.03 -4.69
C GLN A 87 -2.23 -10.61 -4.04
N HIS A 88 -3.38 -10.10 -4.47
CA HIS A 88 -4.70 -10.56 -4.04
C HIS A 88 -5.48 -10.99 -5.29
N GLY A 89 -5.07 -12.10 -5.91
CA GLY A 89 -5.61 -12.49 -7.21
C GLY A 89 -5.11 -11.55 -8.30
N ASN A 90 -6.01 -10.84 -8.97
CA ASN A 90 -5.64 -9.87 -10.00
C ASN A 90 -5.49 -8.44 -9.46
N TYR A 91 -5.51 -8.29 -8.13
CA TYR A 91 -5.24 -7.01 -7.47
C TYR A 91 -3.88 -7.05 -6.79
N ILE A 92 -3.22 -5.90 -6.74
CA ILE A 92 -1.93 -5.75 -6.05
C ILE A 92 -2.03 -4.53 -5.14
N THR A 93 -1.62 -4.70 -3.87
CA THR A 93 -1.42 -3.57 -2.96
C THR A 93 0.06 -3.35 -2.76
N THR A 94 0.49 -2.09 -2.73
CA THR A 94 1.90 -1.74 -2.53
C THR A 94 2.08 -0.91 -1.27
N TYR A 95 3.15 -1.18 -0.56
CA TYR A 95 3.49 -0.55 0.72
C TYR A 95 4.92 -0.05 0.61
N SER A 96 5.07 1.25 0.35
CA SER A 96 6.38 1.87 0.09
C SER A 96 6.84 2.71 1.26
N ASN A 97 8.13 2.99 1.29
CA ASN A 97 8.80 3.78 2.33
C ASN A 97 8.90 3.02 3.65
N LEU A 98 9.24 1.73 3.55
CA LEU A 98 9.47 0.90 4.74
C LEU A 98 10.92 1.04 5.20
N GLY A 99 11.13 1.07 6.50
CA GLY A 99 12.47 1.05 7.09
C GLY A 99 12.93 -0.37 7.38
N GLU A 100 11.99 -1.28 7.59
CA GLU A 100 12.25 -2.68 7.91
C GLU A 100 11.15 -3.54 7.29
N VAL A 101 11.51 -4.69 6.75
CA VAL A 101 10.55 -5.62 6.13
C VAL A 101 10.54 -6.92 6.94
N TYR A 102 9.33 -7.37 7.32
CA TYR A 102 9.13 -8.56 8.15
C TYR A 102 8.82 -9.82 7.36
N VAL A 103 8.55 -9.68 6.06
CA VAL A 103 8.07 -10.77 5.21
C VAL A 103 9.08 -11.07 4.11
N ILE A 104 8.91 -12.24 3.46
CA ILE A 104 9.74 -12.64 2.33
C ILE A 104 8.84 -12.90 1.11
N LYS A 105 9.44 -12.85 -0.07
CA LYS A 105 8.75 -13.17 -1.33
C LYS A 105 8.14 -14.57 -1.26
N GLY A 106 6.88 -14.68 -1.65
CA GLY A 106 6.15 -15.95 -1.64
C GLY A 106 5.39 -16.24 -0.37
N GLN A 107 5.61 -15.46 0.69
CA GLN A 107 4.92 -15.66 1.97
C GLN A 107 3.44 -15.30 1.84
N LYS A 108 2.57 -16.17 2.39
CA LYS A 108 1.14 -15.87 2.51
C LYS A 108 0.92 -14.99 3.73
N VAL A 109 0.08 -13.97 3.56
CA VAL A 109 -0.26 -13.04 4.65
C VAL A 109 -1.77 -12.95 4.81
N LYS A 110 -2.19 -12.64 6.02
CA LYS A 110 -3.60 -12.44 6.37
C LYS A 110 -3.90 -10.94 6.48
N ALA A 111 -5.19 -10.59 6.43
CA ALA A 111 -5.60 -9.21 6.68
C ALA A 111 -5.10 -8.75 8.05
N LYS A 112 -4.59 -7.52 8.12
CA LYS A 112 -4.00 -6.90 9.31
C LYS A 112 -2.68 -7.51 9.79
N GLU A 113 -2.11 -8.46 9.06
CA GLU A 113 -0.79 -8.99 9.40
C GLU A 113 0.28 -7.93 9.15
N LYS A 114 1.16 -7.73 10.11
CA LYS A 114 2.24 -6.73 10.00
C LYS A 114 3.28 -7.20 8.99
N ILE A 115 3.63 -6.34 8.06
CA ILE A 115 4.55 -6.65 6.95
C ILE A 115 5.85 -5.88 7.00
N GLY A 116 5.91 -4.81 7.77
CA GLY A 116 7.12 -4.02 7.91
C GLY A 116 6.91 -2.81 8.79
N LYS A 117 8.03 -2.19 9.16
CA LYS A 117 8.04 -0.95 9.93
C LYS A 117 8.23 0.22 8.95
N ILE A 118 7.43 1.25 9.11
CA ILE A 118 7.49 2.41 8.23
C ILE A 118 8.72 3.26 8.58
N PHE A 119 9.39 3.75 7.54
CA PHE A 119 10.58 4.57 7.72
C PHE A 119 10.24 5.93 8.33
N THR A 120 11.00 6.32 9.36
CA THR A 120 10.93 7.67 9.93
C THR A 120 12.15 8.44 9.45
N ASN A 121 11.91 9.57 8.77
CA ASN A 121 12.99 10.41 8.28
C ASN A 121 13.70 11.05 9.48
N PRO A 122 15.00 10.79 9.70
CA PRO A 122 15.70 11.31 10.86
C PRO A 122 15.87 12.83 10.86
N GLU A 123 15.81 13.47 9.69
CA GLU A 123 15.96 14.92 9.58
C GLU A 123 14.67 15.66 9.89
N THR A 124 13.51 15.11 9.52
CA THR A 124 12.21 15.77 9.67
C THR A 124 11.35 15.15 10.77
N GLY A 125 11.67 13.93 11.21
CA GLY A 125 10.85 13.19 12.14
C GLY A 125 9.55 12.64 11.54
N LYS A 126 9.35 12.81 10.24
CA LYS A 126 8.12 12.38 9.55
C LYS A 126 8.14 10.89 9.26
N THR A 127 7.02 10.24 9.53
CA THR A 127 6.79 8.83 9.23
C THR A 127 5.60 8.76 8.27
N GLU A 128 5.86 8.35 7.03
CA GLU A 128 4.85 8.37 5.98
C GLU A 128 4.87 7.06 5.19
N LEU A 129 3.69 6.44 5.04
CA LEU A 129 3.51 5.26 4.20
C LEU A 129 2.93 5.68 2.87
N LYS A 130 3.52 5.20 1.78
CA LYS A 130 2.93 5.33 0.44
C LYS A 130 2.22 4.02 0.12
N PHE A 131 0.92 4.11 -0.12
CA PHE A 131 0.06 2.96 -0.33
C PHE A 131 -0.67 3.07 -1.67
N SER A 132 -0.71 1.98 -2.43
CA SER A 132 -1.37 1.94 -3.73
C SER A 132 -2.17 0.66 -3.89
N VAL A 133 -3.23 0.72 -4.70
CA VAL A 133 -4.03 -0.44 -5.10
C VAL A 133 -4.08 -0.48 -6.63
N PHE A 134 -3.63 -1.59 -7.20
CA PHE A 134 -3.65 -1.81 -8.64
C PHE A 134 -4.62 -2.94 -8.97
N LYS A 135 -5.38 -2.75 -10.04
CA LYS A 135 -6.17 -3.82 -10.65
C LYS A 135 -5.45 -4.23 -11.94
N ASN A 136 -4.95 -5.47 -12.00
CA ASN A 136 -4.00 -5.90 -13.01
C ASN A 136 -2.77 -4.97 -12.96
N SER A 137 -2.54 -4.16 -13.98
CA SER A 137 -1.42 -3.21 -14.02
C SER A 137 -1.86 -1.76 -13.94
N SER A 138 -3.14 -1.50 -13.67
CA SER A 138 -3.70 -0.15 -13.64
C SER A 138 -3.91 0.35 -12.22
N PRO A 139 -3.39 1.54 -11.88
CA PRO A 139 -3.62 2.10 -10.57
C PRO A 139 -5.10 2.47 -10.37
N THR A 140 -5.60 2.25 -9.15
CA THR A 140 -6.96 2.60 -8.76
C THR A 140 -6.91 3.52 -7.55
N ASN A 141 -8.01 4.22 -7.27
CA ASN A 141 -8.07 5.11 -6.11
C ASN A 141 -8.25 4.28 -4.83
N PRO A 142 -7.26 4.28 -3.91
CA PRO A 142 -7.35 3.51 -2.67
C PRO A 142 -8.55 3.89 -1.80
N LYS A 143 -9.03 5.13 -1.90
CA LYS A 143 -10.20 5.60 -1.16
C LYS A 143 -11.44 4.73 -1.41
N GLY A 144 -11.56 4.18 -2.62
CA GLY A 144 -12.68 3.30 -2.96
C GLY A 144 -12.60 1.90 -2.34
N TRP A 145 -11.44 1.52 -1.84
CA TRP A 145 -11.17 0.19 -1.28
C TRP A 145 -11.13 0.17 0.24
N ILE A 146 -10.56 1.19 0.84
CA ILE A 146 -10.27 1.26 2.28
C ILE A 146 -11.43 1.91 3.03
N PHE A 147 -11.82 1.28 4.14
CA PHE A 147 -12.95 1.73 4.94
C PHE A 147 -12.73 3.16 5.47
N ARG A 148 -13.64 4.05 5.12
CA ARG A 148 -13.63 5.47 5.56
C ARG A 148 -12.30 6.22 5.30
N MET A 149 -11.64 5.89 4.23
CA MET A 149 -10.41 6.61 3.88
C MET A 149 -10.67 8.03 3.29
#